data_b130e21f856a13d3071598e89fe0eb19
#
_entry.id   b130e21f856a13d3071598e89fe0eb19
#
_cell.length_a   1.000
_cell.length_b   1.000
_cell.length_c   1.000
_cell.angle_alpha   90.00
_cell.angle_beta   90.00
_cell.angle_gamma   90.00
#
_symmetry.space_group_name_H-M   'P 1'
#
loop_
_entity.id
_entity.type
_entity.pdbx_description
1 polymer ?
#
loop_
_entity_poly.entity_id
_entity_poly.type
_entity_poly.pdbx_seq_one_letter_code
_entity_poly.pdbx_strand_id
1 'polypeptide(L)'
;MKLYALIIAALLSTPSLAADVTIEMLNKDADGNRMVYSQEIANVEVGDTVTWLPASKGHNVEMISSPNDMKFKSKNGKEAKITFDTPGVYYYWCTPHKGMGMIGLVVVGNDLSNIDAVASAKAIGKSKKKLKSLLASLQ
;
A
#
# COMPACT_ATOMS: atom_id res chain seq x y z
N MET A 1 -36.36 31.77 37.53
CA MET A 1 -36.05 31.38 36.14
C MET A 1 -34.55 31.10 36.06
N LYS A 2 -34.17 29.84 35.83
CA LYS A 2 -32.75 29.45 35.64
C LYS A 2 -32.47 29.42 34.14
N LEU A 3 -31.64 30.35 33.65
CA LEU A 3 -31.14 30.33 32.28
C LEU A 3 -30.06 29.22 32.15
N TYR A 4 -30.33 28.21 31.37
CA TYR A 4 -29.30 27.24 30.94
C TYR A 4 -28.65 27.81 29.69
N ALA A 5 -27.38 28.20 29.79
CA ALA A 5 -26.57 28.57 28.63
C ALA A 5 -26.16 27.27 27.88
N LEU A 6 -26.67 27.12 26.66
CA LEU A 6 -26.29 26.04 25.77
C LEU A 6 -24.91 26.38 25.16
N ILE A 7 -23.86 25.72 25.62
CA ILE A 7 -22.52 25.84 25.00
C ILE A 7 -22.52 24.93 23.79
N ILE A 8 -22.63 25.50 22.59
CA ILE A 8 -22.42 24.80 21.31
C ILE A 8 -20.91 24.70 21.10
N ALA A 9 -20.36 23.54 21.38
CA ALA A 9 -18.98 23.25 21.01
C ALA A 9 -18.91 23.08 19.49
N ALA A 10 -18.39 24.08 18.78
CA ALA A 10 -18.07 23.97 17.36
C ALA A 10 -16.87 23.01 17.18
N LEU A 11 -17.12 21.83 16.64
CA LEU A 11 -16.08 20.90 16.22
C LEU A 11 -15.39 21.51 14.99
N LEU A 12 -14.24 22.14 15.22
CA LEU A 12 -13.35 22.58 14.16
C LEU A 12 -12.68 21.33 13.55
N SER A 13 -13.25 20.80 12.46
CA SER A 13 -12.57 19.81 11.64
C SER A 13 -11.40 20.49 10.92
N THR A 14 -10.18 20.22 11.36
CA THR A 14 -8.98 20.64 10.64
C THR A 14 -8.90 19.83 9.33
N PRO A 15 -8.69 20.48 8.16
CA PRO A 15 -8.46 19.74 6.93
C PRO A 15 -7.19 18.92 7.08
N SER A 16 -7.30 17.60 6.89
CA SER A 16 -6.13 16.72 6.78
C SER A 16 -5.46 17.00 5.44
N LEU A 17 -4.19 17.39 5.46
CA LEU A 17 -3.38 17.52 4.25
C LEU A 17 -3.03 16.12 3.75
N ALA A 18 -3.17 15.89 2.42
CA ALA A 18 -2.71 14.66 1.78
C ALA A 18 -1.20 14.47 2.02
N ALA A 19 -0.79 13.25 2.41
CA ALA A 19 0.60 12.89 2.64
C ALA A 19 1.19 12.18 1.41
N ASP A 20 2.52 12.26 1.28
CA ASP A 20 3.30 11.50 0.31
C ASP A 20 4.13 10.44 1.05
N VAL A 21 3.97 9.18 0.65
CA VAL A 21 4.76 8.06 1.14
C VAL A 21 5.71 7.60 0.05
N THR A 22 6.98 7.45 0.38
CA THR A 22 8.00 6.97 -0.55
C THR A 22 8.42 5.55 -0.20
N ILE A 23 8.42 4.67 -1.21
CA ILE A 23 8.87 3.28 -1.13
C ILE A 23 10.00 3.10 -2.14
N GLU A 24 11.13 2.58 -1.71
CA GLU A 24 12.24 2.27 -2.61
C GLU A 24 12.15 0.85 -3.15
N MET A 25 12.48 0.67 -4.42
CA MET A 25 12.60 -0.63 -5.09
C MET A 25 14.07 -1.06 -5.04
N LEU A 26 14.36 -2.15 -4.31
CA LEU A 26 15.72 -2.51 -3.92
C LEU A 26 16.14 -3.90 -4.39
N ASN A 27 17.39 -4.02 -4.86
CA ASN A 27 18.02 -5.33 -5.05
C ASN A 27 18.33 -6.00 -3.72
N LYS A 28 18.64 -5.19 -2.69
CA LYS A 28 18.98 -5.66 -1.35
C LYS A 28 18.71 -4.55 -0.34
N ASP A 29 18.08 -4.88 0.78
CA ASP A 29 17.90 -3.97 1.90
C ASP A 29 19.05 -4.04 2.92
N ALA A 30 18.98 -3.23 3.98
CA ALA A 30 19.98 -3.18 5.03
C ALA A 30 20.10 -4.50 5.82
N ASP A 31 19.03 -5.29 5.88
CA ASP A 31 18.98 -6.59 6.57
C ASP A 31 19.45 -7.76 5.69
N GLY A 32 19.82 -7.48 4.46
CA GLY A 32 20.30 -8.47 3.50
C GLY A 32 19.22 -9.19 2.71
N ASN A 33 17.95 -8.80 2.85
CA ASN A 33 16.85 -9.33 2.04
C ASN A 33 17.00 -8.86 0.60
N ARG A 34 16.79 -9.77 -0.35
CA ARG A 34 16.99 -9.51 -1.77
C ARG A 34 15.67 -9.31 -2.50
N MET A 35 15.68 -8.42 -3.49
CA MET A 35 14.52 -8.11 -4.34
C MET A 35 13.32 -7.78 -3.48
N VAL A 36 13.36 -6.59 -2.88
CA VAL A 36 12.36 -6.13 -1.90
C VAL A 36 11.96 -4.68 -2.14
N TYR A 37 10.77 -4.34 -1.69
CA TYR A 37 10.38 -2.95 -1.44
C TYR A 37 10.87 -2.55 -0.06
N SER A 38 11.34 -1.31 0.10
CA SER A 38 11.87 -0.82 1.39
C SER A 38 10.82 -0.86 2.51
N GLN A 39 9.56 -0.81 2.13
CA GLN A 39 8.40 -0.94 3.01
C GLN A 39 7.40 -1.89 2.35
N GLU A 40 7.15 -3.03 2.98
CA GLU A 40 6.26 -4.06 2.43
C GLU A 40 4.78 -3.82 2.75
N ILE A 41 4.47 -3.06 3.79
CA ILE A 41 3.12 -2.58 4.13
C ILE A 41 3.19 -1.07 4.34
N ALA A 42 2.46 -0.32 3.54
CA ALA A 42 2.26 1.11 3.72
C ALA A 42 0.82 1.38 4.16
N ASN A 43 0.65 2.07 5.28
CA ASN A 43 -0.66 2.53 5.75
C ASN A 43 -0.82 4.00 5.36
N VAL A 44 -1.86 4.29 4.59
CA VAL A 44 -2.14 5.64 4.08
C VAL A 44 -3.61 5.99 4.27
N GLU A 45 -3.91 7.29 4.21
CA GLU A 45 -5.28 7.80 4.22
C GLU A 45 -5.80 7.99 2.78
N VAL A 46 -7.11 8.07 2.64
CA VAL A 46 -7.74 8.44 1.37
C VAL A 46 -7.22 9.82 0.92
N GLY A 47 -6.75 9.90 -0.32
CA GLY A 47 -6.14 11.10 -0.91
C GLY A 47 -4.63 11.14 -0.83
N ASP A 48 -4.00 10.24 -0.09
CA ASP A 48 -2.53 10.15 -0.03
C ASP A 48 -1.95 9.56 -1.32
N THR A 49 -0.70 9.92 -1.59
CA THR A 49 0.07 9.43 -2.74
C THR A 49 1.20 8.54 -2.27
N VAL A 50 1.37 7.39 -2.93
CA VAL A 50 2.55 6.54 -2.77
C VAL A 50 3.41 6.65 -4.02
N THR A 51 4.70 6.92 -3.81
CA THR A 51 5.70 6.98 -4.86
C THR A 51 6.71 5.86 -4.67
N TRP A 52 6.88 5.02 -5.69
CA TRP A 52 7.91 3.98 -5.72
C TRP A 52 9.11 4.48 -6.52
N LEU A 53 10.27 4.60 -5.86
CA LEU A 53 11.51 5.07 -6.46
C LEU A 53 12.40 3.91 -6.90
N PRO A 54 12.97 3.94 -8.11
CA PRO A 54 13.90 2.92 -8.60
C PRO A 54 15.30 3.11 -8.00
N ALA A 55 15.46 2.85 -6.70
CA ALA A 55 16.75 2.93 -6.02
C ALA A 55 17.75 1.90 -6.59
N SER A 56 17.25 0.75 -7.05
CA SER A 56 18.00 -0.22 -7.86
C SER A 56 17.31 -0.42 -9.21
N LYS A 57 18.06 -0.86 -10.21
CA LYS A 57 17.55 -1.13 -11.55
C LYS A 57 16.74 -2.44 -11.60
N GLY A 58 15.83 -2.55 -12.57
CA GLY A 58 15.18 -3.81 -12.92
C GLY A 58 13.90 -4.10 -12.14
N HIS A 59 13.28 -3.09 -11.56
CA HIS A 59 12.05 -3.22 -10.77
C HIS A 59 10.90 -2.39 -11.34
N ASN A 60 9.68 -2.81 -10.99
CA ASN A 60 8.45 -2.10 -11.31
C ASN A 60 7.38 -2.36 -10.25
N VAL A 61 6.21 -1.77 -10.44
CA VAL A 61 5.00 -1.98 -9.63
C VAL A 61 3.88 -2.44 -10.55
N GLU A 62 3.29 -3.60 -10.26
CA GLU A 62 2.12 -4.11 -10.97
C GLU A 62 1.03 -4.46 -9.95
N MET A 63 -0.12 -3.80 -10.06
CA MET A 63 -1.27 -4.04 -9.19
C MET A 63 -1.92 -5.37 -9.53
N ILE A 64 -2.15 -6.20 -8.51
CA ILE A 64 -2.68 -7.55 -8.67
C ILE A 64 -4.11 -7.66 -8.11
N SER A 65 -4.35 -7.04 -6.96
CA SER A 65 -5.67 -7.00 -6.34
C SER A 65 -5.89 -5.67 -5.64
N SER A 66 -7.07 -5.10 -5.79
CA SER A 66 -7.44 -3.83 -5.17
C SER A 66 -8.95 -3.76 -4.97
N PRO A 67 -9.45 -2.89 -4.07
CA PRO A 67 -10.89 -2.78 -3.81
C PRO A 67 -11.68 -2.24 -5.01
N ASN A 68 -11.03 -1.47 -5.90
CA ASN A 68 -11.63 -0.81 -7.07
C ASN A 68 -11.21 -1.44 -8.41
N ASP A 69 -10.68 -2.65 -8.39
CA ASP A 69 -10.20 -3.39 -9.58
C ASP A 69 -9.19 -2.59 -10.44
N MET A 70 -8.29 -1.88 -9.76
CA MET A 70 -7.27 -1.02 -10.38
C MET A 70 -6.36 -1.83 -11.31
N LYS A 71 -6.22 -1.36 -12.55
CA LYS A 71 -5.27 -1.88 -13.53
C LYS A 71 -4.10 -0.91 -13.63
N PHE A 72 -2.97 -1.27 -13.03
CA PHE A 72 -1.76 -0.45 -13.03
C PHE A 72 -0.53 -1.33 -13.20
N LYS A 73 0.35 -0.90 -14.09
CA LYS A 73 1.66 -1.53 -14.29
C LYS A 73 2.66 -0.47 -14.72
N SER A 74 3.64 -0.18 -13.89
CA SER A 74 4.69 0.77 -14.23
C SER A 74 5.74 0.15 -15.17
N LYS A 75 6.45 1.02 -15.87
CA LYS A 75 7.61 0.62 -16.68
C LYS A 75 8.75 0.18 -15.78
N ASN A 76 9.48 -0.86 -16.21
CA ASN A 76 10.67 -1.34 -15.53
C ASN A 76 11.72 -0.22 -15.40
N GLY A 77 12.30 -0.07 -14.22
CA GLY A 77 13.35 0.92 -13.92
C GLY A 77 12.86 2.37 -13.88
N LYS A 78 11.57 2.60 -13.83
CA LYS A 78 10.97 3.93 -13.74
C LYS A 78 10.25 4.13 -12.40
N GLU A 79 10.16 5.40 -11.98
CA GLU A 79 9.32 5.81 -10.88
C GLU A 79 7.86 5.42 -11.16
N ALA A 80 7.16 4.96 -10.13
CA ALA A 80 5.72 4.75 -10.13
C ALA A 80 5.07 5.62 -9.08
N LYS A 81 3.89 6.17 -9.38
CA LYS A 81 3.16 7.03 -8.46
C LYS A 81 1.66 6.76 -8.57
N ILE A 82 1.00 6.57 -7.43
CA ILE A 82 -0.45 6.37 -7.35
C ILE A 82 -1.00 7.21 -6.20
N THR A 83 -2.05 7.99 -6.49
CA THR A 83 -2.89 8.63 -5.47
C THR A 83 -4.08 7.71 -5.18
N PHE A 84 -4.28 7.37 -3.91
CA PHE A 84 -5.30 6.41 -3.48
C PHE A 84 -6.55 7.13 -3.00
N ASP A 85 -7.66 6.94 -3.68
CA ASP A 85 -8.96 7.58 -3.38
C ASP A 85 -10.02 6.60 -2.84
N THR A 86 -9.78 5.30 -2.92
CA THR A 86 -10.71 4.26 -2.50
C THR A 86 -10.13 3.47 -1.32
N PRO A 87 -10.82 3.39 -0.17
CA PRO A 87 -10.36 2.60 0.97
C PRO A 87 -10.26 1.11 0.65
N GLY A 88 -9.31 0.43 1.28
CA GLY A 88 -9.11 -1.01 1.16
C GLY A 88 -7.66 -1.41 1.07
N VAL A 89 -7.42 -2.70 0.87
CA VAL A 89 -6.09 -3.31 0.73
C VAL A 89 -5.74 -3.46 -0.74
N TYR A 90 -4.60 -2.94 -1.11
CA TYR A 90 -4.02 -3.00 -2.46
C TYR A 90 -2.80 -3.92 -2.41
N TYR A 91 -2.81 -4.97 -3.21
CA TYR A 91 -1.72 -5.93 -3.35
C TYR A 91 -1.03 -5.75 -4.69
N TYR A 92 0.28 -5.58 -4.66
CA TYR A 92 1.12 -5.41 -5.85
C TYR A 92 2.38 -6.26 -5.77
N TRP A 93 2.99 -6.50 -6.92
CA TRP A 93 4.28 -7.17 -7.02
C TRP A 93 5.23 -6.46 -7.98
N CYS A 94 6.50 -6.83 -7.92
CA CYS A 94 7.46 -6.56 -8.97
C CYS A 94 7.38 -7.67 -10.02
N THR A 95 7.05 -7.33 -11.26
CA THR A 95 6.78 -8.32 -12.32
C THR A 95 7.93 -9.32 -12.52
N PRO A 96 9.21 -8.88 -12.67
CA PRO A 96 10.32 -9.82 -12.84
C PRO A 96 10.69 -10.61 -11.58
N HIS A 97 10.32 -10.14 -10.38
CA HIS A 97 10.73 -10.74 -9.11
C HIS A 97 9.58 -11.29 -8.25
N LYS A 98 8.39 -11.42 -8.84
CA LYS A 98 7.21 -11.96 -8.15
C LYS A 98 7.41 -13.35 -7.57
N GLY A 99 8.17 -14.20 -8.25
CA GLY A 99 8.52 -15.53 -7.76
C GLY A 99 9.52 -15.54 -6.61
N MET A 100 10.28 -14.47 -6.44
CA MET A 100 11.24 -14.27 -5.36
C MET A 100 10.64 -13.66 -4.10
N GLY A 101 9.36 -13.28 -4.13
CA GLY A 101 8.68 -12.66 -3.01
C GLY A 101 8.76 -11.13 -2.97
N MET A 102 9.05 -10.47 -4.10
CA MET A 102 9.02 -9.01 -4.17
C MET A 102 7.60 -8.51 -4.34
N ILE A 103 6.91 -8.38 -3.24
CA ILE A 103 5.52 -7.95 -3.13
C ILE A 103 5.33 -6.89 -2.06
N GLY A 104 4.23 -6.17 -2.12
CA GLY A 104 3.84 -5.21 -1.10
C GLY A 104 2.34 -5.00 -1.00
N LEU A 105 1.93 -4.38 0.09
CA LEU A 105 0.56 -3.97 0.36
C LEU A 105 0.51 -2.45 0.62
N VAL A 106 -0.53 -1.80 0.11
CA VAL A 106 -0.96 -0.49 0.59
C VAL A 106 -2.32 -0.65 1.23
N VAL A 107 -2.46 -0.23 2.49
CA VAL A 107 -3.72 -0.23 3.24
C VAL A 107 -4.22 1.20 3.30
N VAL A 108 -5.35 1.47 2.65
CA VAL A 108 -5.92 2.80 2.52
C VAL A 108 -7.12 2.95 3.46
N GLY A 109 -7.10 3.99 4.30
CA GLY A 109 -8.18 4.31 5.21
C GLY A 109 -8.42 3.26 6.30
N ASN A 110 -7.41 2.47 6.63
CA ASN A 110 -7.48 1.38 7.61
C ASN A 110 -8.64 0.39 7.35
N ASP A 111 -9.01 0.22 6.08
CA ASP A 111 -10.12 -0.62 5.64
C ASP A 111 -9.60 -1.99 5.17
N LEU A 112 -10.00 -3.05 5.86
CA LEU A 112 -9.62 -4.43 5.57
C LEU A 112 -10.78 -5.24 4.96
N SER A 113 -11.86 -4.59 4.52
CA SER A 113 -13.07 -5.27 4.05
C SER A 113 -12.86 -6.18 2.84
N ASN A 114 -11.83 -5.92 2.02
CA ASN A 114 -11.49 -6.74 0.86
C ASN A 114 -10.33 -7.74 1.11
N ILE A 115 -9.95 -7.97 2.38
CA ILE A 115 -8.78 -8.80 2.69
C ILE A 115 -8.89 -10.23 2.16
N ASP A 116 -10.08 -10.81 2.14
CA ASP A 116 -10.32 -12.17 1.64
C ASP A 116 -10.09 -12.26 0.12
N ALA A 117 -10.47 -11.23 -0.63
CA ALA A 117 -10.20 -11.13 -2.06
C ALA A 117 -8.69 -11.05 -2.33
N VAL A 118 -7.96 -10.27 -1.52
CA VAL A 118 -6.49 -10.18 -1.60
C VAL A 118 -5.84 -11.53 -1.27
N ALA A 119 -6.32 -12.22 -0.24
CA ALA A 119 -5.80 -13.54 0.16
C ALA A 119 -5.98 -14.59 -0.95
N SER A 120 -7.03 -14.46 -1.77
CA SER A 120 -7.33 -15.35 -2.89
C SER A 120 -6.67 -14.92 -4.20
N ALA A 121 -5.99 -13.78 -4.22
CA ALA A 121 -5.36 -13.24 -5.42
C ALA A 121 -4.14 -14.08 -5.85
N LYS A 122 -3.75 -13.89 -7.11
CA LYS A 122 -2.61 -14.62 -7.69
C LYS A 122 -1.31 -14.32 -6.93
N ALA A 123 -0.64 -15.38 -6.51
CA ALA A 123 0.70 -15.31 -5.91
C ALA A 123 1.58 -16.42 -6.47
N ILE A 124 2.87 -16.15 -6.65
CA ILE A 124 3.81 -17.04 -7.36
C ILE A 124 5.04 -17.29 -6.50
N GLY A 125 5.49 -18.54 -6.42
CA GLY A 125 6.72 -18.90 -5.71
C GLY A 125 6.70 -18.46 -4.25
N LYS A 126 7.75 -17.77 -3.83
CA LYS A 126 7.91 -17.26 -2.46
C LYS A 126 6.84 -16.21 -2.07
N SER A 127 6.24 -15.54 -3.04
CA SER A 127 5.16 -14.58 -2.79
C SER A 127 3.94 -15.21 -2.13
N LYS A 128 3.67 -16.51 -2.34
CA LYS A 128 2.54 -17.22 -1.71
C LYS A 128 2.63 -17.18 -0.18
N LYS A 129 3.79 -17.54 0.35
CA LYS A 129 4.02 -17.53 1.81
C LYS A 129 4.10 -16.11 2.35
N LYS A 130 4.78 -15.21 1.64
CA LYS A 130 4.94 -13.82 2.05
C LYS A 130 3.60 -13.09 2.10
N LEU A 131 2.75 -13.23 1.08
CA LEU A 131 1.41 -12.61 1.08
C LEU A 131 0.60 -13.06 2.28
N LYS A 132 0.57 -14.36 2.56
CA LYS A 132 -0.13 -14.91 3.74
C LYS A 132 0.40 -14.28 5.04
N SER A 133 1.71 -14.15 5.18
CA SER A 133 2.35 -13.54 6.35
C SER A 133 2.01 -12.05 6.50
N LEU A 134 2.07 -11.28 5.40
CA LEU A 134 1.73 -9.86 5.42
C LEU A 134 0.26 -9.63 5.80
N LEU A 135 -0.66 -10.41 5.22
CA LEU A 135 -2.09 -10.30 5.54
C LEU A 135 -2.39 -10.68 6.99
N ALA A 136 -1.72 -11.71 7.53
CA ALA A 136 -1.87 -12.09 8.94
C ALA A 136 -1.42 -10.97 9.89
N SER A 137 -0.42 -10.17 9.51
CA SER A 137 0.06 -9.06 10.33
C SER A 137 -0.91 -7.86 10.38
N LEU A 138 -1.91 -7.82 9.52
CA LEU A 138 -2.94 -6.77 9.51
C LEU A 138 -4.12 -7.06 10.44
N GLN A 139 -4.22 -8.26 10.99
CA GLN A 139 -5.35 -8.74 11.79
C GLN A 139 -5.03 -8.85 13.28
#